data_912ca9acd94c9086eab258f1541971fc
#
_entry.id   912ca9acd94c9086eab258f1541971fc
#
_cell.length_a   1.000
_cell.length_b   1.000
_cell.length_c   1.000
_cell.angle_alpha   90.00
_cell.angle_beta   90.00
_cell.angle_gamma   90.00
#
_symmetry.space_group_name_H-M   'P 1'
#
loop_
_entity.id
_entity.type
_entity.pdbx_description
1 polymer ?
#
loop_
_entity_poly.entity_id
_entity_poly.type
_entity_poly.pdbx_seq_one_letter_code
_entity_poly.pdbx_strand_id
1 'polypeptide(L)'
;TKASAEKGKKMNDVIVEYNRAIYFNTENMINKIVDTFTPTHDGAMYDNAFAYQIDGGQFGKVTSDKDIKVESETSSIIVFPSVKQAVKGKVGTCTITRTFEKATFNKENLKIYNPYIIVKYAAGQQNRTEVHLPKYSPTSYADKSLIGSSKDVYYIDRDGAYPFAIDIPMLNFIPVTETHNIDTEYPYFKNWADSWG
;
A
#
# COMPACT_ATOMS: atom_id res chain seq x y z
N THR A 1 -24.42 9.07 -13.23
CA THR A 1 -24.81 8.67 -14.61
C THR A 1 -24.17 7.32 -14.91
N LYS A 2 -24.90 6.39 -15.56
CA LYS A 2 -24.49 4.99 -15.82
C LYS A 2 -23.11 4.80 -16.47
N ALA A 3 -22.49 5.83 -17.03
CA ALA A 3 -21.17 5.77 -17.65
C ALA A 3 -19.99 5.72 -16.66
N SER A 4 -20.20 5.99 -15.37
CA SER A 4 -19.15 5.93 -14.35
C SER A 4 -18.99 4.57 -13.69
N ALA A 5 -20.03 3.73 -13.75
CA ALA A 5 -20.02 2.40 -13.13
C ALA A 5 -19.18 1.36 -13.91
N GLU A 6 -18.98 1.56 -15.22
CA GLU A 6 -18.17 0.63 -16.03
C GLU A 6 -16.66 0.96 -16.06
N LYS A 7 -16.26 2.10 -15.52
CA LYS A 7 -14.86 2.58 -15.56
C LYS A 7 -13.97 2.12 -14.41
N GLY A 8 -14.48 1.40 -13.43
CA GLY A 8 -13.83 1.29 -12.13
C GLY A 8 -12.95 0.08 -11.87
N LYS A 9 -12.77 -0.86 -12.82
CA LYS A 9 -12.24 -2.20 -12.48
C LYS A 9 -10.94 -2.54 -13.19
N LYS A 10 -9.99 -1.60 -13.19
CA LYS A 10 -8.77 -1.78 -14.00
C LYS A 10 -7.56 -2.23 -13.21
N MET A 11 -7.44 -1.87 -11.94
CA MET A 11 -6.28 -2.19 -11.09
C MET A 11 -4.93 -1.83 -11.75
N ASN A 12 -4.89 -0.70 -12.44
CA ASN A 12 -3.74 -0.28 -13.23
C ASN A 12 -3.21 1.11 -12.85
N ASP A 13 -3.66 1.67 -11.74
CA ASP A 13 -3.25 3.01 -11.34
C ASP A 13 -1.82 3.02 -10.76
N VAL A 14 -1.54 2.17 -9.79
CA VAL A 14 -0.24 2.08 -9.11
C VAL A 14 0.12 0.63 -8.86
N ILE A 15 1.32 0.22 -9.26
CA ILE A 15 1.87 -1.10 -8.94
C ILE A 15 3.23 -0.90 -8.27
N VAL A 16 3.37 -1.51 -7.10
CA VAL A 16 4.62 -1.55 -6.35
C VAL A 16 4.91 -2.99 -5.96
N GLU A 17 6.02 -3.51 -6.42
CA GLU A 17 6.54 -4.79 -5.95
C GLU A 17 7.25 -4.59 -4.62
N TYR A 18 7.08 -5.53 -3.69
CA TYR A 18 7.74 -5.44 -2.40
C TYR A 18 8.27 -6.78 -1.89
N ASN A 19 9.26 -6.69 -1.01
CA ASN A 19 9.74 -7.83 -0.24
C ASN A 19 10.09 -7.38 1.18
N ARG A 20 9.88 -8.25 2.15
CA ARG A 20 10.22 -8.03 3.56
C ARG A 20 11.09 -9.15 4.09
N ALA A 21 12.27 -8.79 4.61
CA ALA A 21 13.15 -9.67 5.36
C ALA A 21 13.15 -9.30 6.85
N ILE A 22 12.88 -10.28 7.70
CA ILE A 22 12.84 -10.11 9.16
C ILE A 22 14.00 -10.89 9.77
N TYR A 23 14.76 -10.21 10.62
CA TYR A 23 15.94 -10.77 11.29
C TYR A 23 15.70 -10.86 12.79
N PHE A 24 16.13 -11.94 13.35
CA PHE A 24 15.96 -12.26 14.76
C PHE A 24 17.32 -12.29 15.49
N ASN A 25 17.31 -11.96 16.76
CA ASN A 25 18.45 -12.21 17.66
C ASN A 25 18.45 -13.65 18.19
N THR A 26 19.41 -13.97 19.04
CA THR A 26 19.56 -15.31 19.64
C THR A 26 18.40 -15.69 20.58
N GLU A 27 17.62 -14.73 21.03
CA GLU A 27 16.43 -14.91 21.87
C GLU A 27 15.14 -14.99 21.05
N ASN A 28 15.26 -15.14 19.73
CA ASN A 28 14.14 -15.17 18.77
C ASN A 28 13.28 -13.89 18.77
N MET A 29 13.89 -12.75 19.10
CA MET A 29 13.27 -11.45 19.07
C MET A 29 13.70 -10.69 17.81
N ILE A 30 12.78 -9.91 17.23
CA ILE A 30 13.05 -9.13 16.03
C ILE A 30 14.02 -8.00 16.36
N ASN A 31 15.17 -7.97 15.69
CA ASN A 31 16.17 -6.93 15.84
C ASN A 31 16.35 -6.06 14.61
N LYS A 32 15.93 -6.55 13.43
CA LYS A 32 16.00 -5.80 12.18
C LYS A 32 14.91 -6.24 11.22
N ILE A 33 14.34 -5.28 10.48
CA ILE A 33 13.44 -5.51 9.36
C ILE A 33 14.00 -4.75 8.17
N VAL A 34 14.06 -5.41 7.01
CA VAL A 34 14.46 -4.80 5.74
C VAL A 34 13.30 -4.92 4.77
N ASP A 35 12.77 -3.79 4.36
CA ASP A 35 11.70 -3.70 3.38
C ASP A 35 12.27 -3.15 2.07
N THR A 36 11.95 -3.78 0.96
CA THR A 36 12.31 -3.30 -0.38
C THR A 36 11.04 -3.05 -1.20
N PHE A 37 11.02 -1.94 -1.91
CA PHE A 37 9.88 -1.51 -2.73
C PHE A 37 10.37 -1.08 -4.11
N THR A 38 9.73 -1.59 -5.15
CA THR A 38 10.05 -1.21 -6.54
C THR A 38 8.78 -0.73 -7.23
N PRO A 39 8.67 0.55 -7.57
CA PRO A 39 7.53 1.07 -8.31
C PRO A 39 7.67 0.64 -9.78
N THR A 40 6.72 -0.13 -10.28
CA THR A 40 6.78 -0.72 -11.63
C THR A 40 5.80 -0.09 -12.59
N HIS A 41 4.70 0.49 -12.09
CA HIS A 41 3.69 1.09 -12.95
C HIS A 41 3.00 2.28 -12.27
N ASP A 42 2.67 3.29 -13.09
CA ASP A 42 1.81 4.42 -12.75
C ASP A 42 0.94 4.79 -13.95
N GLY A 43 -0.27 4.25 -14.00
CA GLY A 43 -1.30 4.56 -14.99
C GLY A 43 -2.30 5.61 -14.49
N ALA A 44 -2.17 6.06 -13.25
CA ALA A 44 -3.11 6.97 -12.62
C ALA A 44 -3.14 8.35 -13.29
N MET A 45 -4.34 8.95 -13.38
CA MET A 45 -4.50 10.34 -13.81
C MET A 45 -3.78 11.30 -12.84
N TYR A 46 -3.88 11.04 -11.54
CA TYR A 46 -3.28 11.85 -10.49
C TYR A 46 -1.93 11.28 -10.06
N ASP A 47 -1.06 12.16 -9.59
CA ASP A 47 0.16 11.74 -8.92
C ASP A 47 -0.17 11.23 -7.51
N ASN A 48 0.26 10.02 -7.22
CA ASN A 48 -0.01 9.34 -5.96
C ASN A 48 1.29 9.08 -5.21
N ALA A 49 1.23 9.15 -3.88
CA ALA A 49 2.30 8.62 -3.05
C ALA A 49 2.03 7.15 -2.72
N PHE A 50 3.10 6.39 -2.51
CA PHE A 50 3.03 5.07 -1.90
C PHE A 50 3.62 5.12 -0.49
N ALA A 51 2.88 4.56 0.46
CA ALA A 51 3.23 4.53 1.86
C ALA A 51 2.88 3.19 2.50
N TYR A 52 3.41 2.93 3.69
CA TYR A 52 2.93 1.86 4.55
C TYR A 52 2.91 2.30 6.01
N GLN A 53 1.91 1.80 6.74
CA GLN A 53 1.73 2.09 8.15
C GLN A 53 2.50 1.08 9.00
N ILE A 54 3.18 1.59 10.02
CA ILE A 54 3.86 0.80 11.03
C ILE A 54 2.97 0.72 12.26
N ASP A 55 2.58 -0.48 12.58
CA ASP A 55 1.72 -0.70 13.71
C ASP A 55 2.39 -0.38 15.05
N GLY A 56 1.62 0.28 15.92
CA GLY A 56 2.07 0.68 17.25
C GLY A 56 3.17 1.72 17.27
N GLY A 57 3.50 2.34 16.12
CA GLY A 57 4.54 3.39 16.05
C GLY A 57 5.95 2.89 16.34
N GLN A 58 6.18 1.59 16.29
CA GLN A 58 7.51 0.99 16.56
C GLN A 58 8.42 1.13 15.33
N PHE A 59 8.83 2.35 15.04
CA PHE A 59 9.72 2.62 13.91
C PHE A 59 11.11 1.99 14.08
N GLY A 60 11.64 1.99 15.31
CA GLY A 60 13.06 1.74 15.53
C GLY A 60 13.92 2.84 14.91
N LYS A 61 15.18 2.53 14.66
CA LYS A 61 16.06 3.41 13.86
C LYS A 61 15.81 3.12 12.37
N VAL A 62 15.26 4.09 11.67
CA VAL A 62 14.95 3.99 10.24
C VAL A 62 16.11 4.54 9.41
N THR A 63 16.56 3.77 8.42
CA THR A 63 17.51 4.20 7.39
C THR A 63 17.00 3.76 6.02
N SER A 64 17.36 4.50 4.98
CA SER A 64 16.97 4.19 3.60
C SER A 64 18.07 4.57 2.64
N ASP A 65 18.12 3.89 1.48
CA ASP A 65 18.99 4.21 0.35
C ASP A 65 18.39 5.28 -0.58
N LYS A 66 17.14 5.69 -0.33
CA LYS A 66 16.42 6.76 -1.05
C LYS A 66 15.82 7.75 -0.06
N ASP A 67 15.41 8.89 -0.60
CA ASP A 67 14.69 9.89 0.17
C ASP A 67 13.29 9.35 0.51
N ILE A 68 13.05 9.14 1.80
CA ILE A 68 11.78 8.73 2.35
C ILE A 68 11.30 9.76 3.36
N LYS A 69 10.03 9.71 3.73
CA LYS A 69 9.51 10.54 4.81
C LYS A 69 8.86 9.67 5.89
N VAL A 70 9.30 9.86 7.13
CA VAL A 70 8.63 9.31 8.31
C VAL A 70 7.54 10.29 8.76
N GLU A 71 6.32 9.81 8.86
CA GLU A 71 5.14 10.55 9.29
C GLU A 71 4.64 9.95 10.58
N SER A 72 5.14 10.47 11.70
CA SER A 72 4.94 9.92 13.06
C SER A 72 3.47 9.94 13.47
N GLU A 73 2.74 10.97 13.07
CA GLU A 73 1.33 11.20 13.43
C GLU A 73 0.39 10.11 12.87
N THR A 74 0.77 9.53 11.76
CA THR A 74 0.04 8.43 11.13
C THR A 74 0.71 7.07 11.31
N SER A 75 1.85 7.05 12.02
CA SER A 75 2.70 5.87 12.14
C SER A 75 3.11 5.29 10.79
N SER A 76 3.44 6.15 9.83
CA SER A 76 3.68 5.73 8.44
C SER A 76 5.06 6.11 7.92
N ILE A 77 5.51 5.36 6.93
CA ILE A 77 6.65 5.71 6.09
C ILE A 77 6.13 5.94 4.67
N ILE A 78 6.33 7.16 4.17
CA ILE A 78 6.08 7.52 2.78
C ILE A 78 7.32 7.12 1.98
N VAL A 79 7.19 6.05 1.20
CA VAL A 79 8.30 5.45 0.45
C VAL A 79 8.55 6.23 -0.83
N PHE A 80 7.50 6.49 -1.58
CA PHE A 80 7.54 7.29 -2.79
C PHE A 80 6.53 8.43 -2.66
N PRO A 81 6.97 9.67 -2.40
CA PRO A 81 6.07 10.83 -2.37
C PRO A 81 5.35 11.09 -3.69
N SER A 82 5.94 10.62 -4.80
CA SER A 82 5.37 10.61 -6.14
C SER A 82 5.76 9.30 -6.84
N VAL A 83 4.81 8.38 -6.97
CA VAL A 83 5.02 7.15 -7.73
C VAL A 83 5.27 7.45 -9.19
N LYS A 84 4.56 8.43 -9.75
CA LYS A 84 4.72 8.88 -11.13
C LYS A 84 6.17 9.32 -11.42
N GLN A 85 6.77 10.11 -10.55
CA GLN A 85 8.15 10.54 -10.70
C GLN A 85 9.12 9.37 -10.49
N ALA A 86 8.83 8.47 -9.55
CA ALA A 86 9.66 7.31 -9.28
C ALA A 86 9.72 6.35 -10.49
N VAL A 87 8.59 6.04 -11.10
CA VAL A 87 8.51 5.20 -12.31
C VAL A 87 9.16 5.91 -13.50
N LYS A 88 8.81 7.18 -13.77
CA LYS A 88 9.36 7.97 -14.88
C LYS A 88 10.86 8.18 -14.75
N GLY A 89 11.34 8.48 -13.56
CA GLY A 89 12.74 8.70 -13.25
C GLY A 89 13.54 7.40 -13.14
N LYS A 90 12.88 6.22 -13.23
CA LYS A 90 13.52 4.90 -13.04
C LYS A 90 14.31 4.84 -11.74
N VAL A 91 13.68 5.30 -10.65
CA VAL A 91 14.33 5.37 -9.32
C VAL A 91 14.81 3.99 -8.86
N GLY A 92 14.18 2.93 -9.36
CA GLY A 92 14.48 1.55 -8.99
C GLY A 92 14.00 1.21 -7.59
N THR A 93 14.62 0.21 -6.99
CA THR A 93 14.25 -0.28 -5.67
C THR A 93 14.63 0.70 -4.57
N CYS A 94 13.71 0.97 -3.67
CA CYS A 94 13.95 1.65 -2.40
C CYS A 94 14.10 0.61 -1.30
N THR A 95 15.20 0.64 -0.57
CA THR A 95 15.46 -0.25 0.56
C THR A 95 15.37 0.53 1.86
N ILE A 96 14.48 0.09 2.74
CA ILE A 96 14.27 0.68 4.07
C ILE A 96 14.68 -0.33 5.12
N THR A 97 15.61 0.05 5.98
CA THR A 97 16.04 -0.77 7.11
C THR A 97 15.58 -0.16 8.42
N ARG A 98 14.91 -0.96 9.23
CA ARG A 98 14.51 -0.62 10.60
C ARG A 98 15.27 -1.51 11.57
N THR A 99 16.04 -0.90 12.47
CA THR A 99 16.79 -1.63 13.51
C THR A 99 16.26 -1.28 14.89
N PHE A 100 16.24 -2.26 15.76
CA PHE A 100 15.72 -2.15 17.13
C PHE A 100 16.83 -2.46 18.11
N GLU A 101 17.29 -1.45 18.87
CA GLU A 101 18.38 -1.60 19.87
C GLU A 101 18.00 -2.55 20.98
N LYS A 102 16.72 -2.51 21.37
CA LYS A 102 16.12 -3.51 22.26
C LYS A 102 15.07 -4.22 21.46
N ALA A 103 15.30 -5.49 21.15
CA ALA A 103 14.31 -6.34 20.56
C ALA A 103 13.14 -6.52 21.53
N THR A 104 12.05 -5.79 21.30
CA THR A 104 10.93 -5.71 22.25
C THR A 104 9.74 -6.56 21.83
N PHE A 105 9.80 -7.16 20.64
CA PHE A 105 8.70 -7.96 20.13
C PHE A 105 9.20 -9.18 19.35
N ASN A 106 8.42 -10.25 19.41
CA ASN A 106 8.64 -11.47 18.65
C ASN A 106 7.80 -11.45 17.35
N LYS A 107 7.94 -12.51 16.54
CA LYS A 107 7.19 -12.64 15.28
C LYS A 107 5.67 -12.58 15.48
N GLU A 108 5.16 -13.11 16.57
CA GLU A 108 3.72 -13.16 16.86
C GLU A 108 3.13 -11.78 17.14
N ASN A 109 3.94 -10.87 17.64
CA ASN A 109 3.56 -9.49 17.90
C ASN A 109 3.83 -8.55 16.71
N LEU A 110 4.44 -9.07 15.64
CA LEU A 110 4.61 -8.32 14.40
C LEU A 110 3.27 -8.26 13.69
N LYS A 111 2.61 -7.13 13.79
CA LYS A 111 1.35 -6.93 13.12
C LYS A 111 1.51 -6.77 11.62
N ILE A 112 0.40 -6.99 10.94
CA ILE A 112 0.34 -7.07 9.50
C ILE A 112 0.71 -5.71 8.89
N TYR A 113 1.53 -5.77 7.88
CA TYR A 113 1.91 -4.69 6.99
C TYR A 113 0.66 -4.07 6.33
N ASN A 114 0.49 -2.75 6.46
CA ASN A 114 -0.63 -2.00 5.89
C ASN A 114 -0.11 -1.02 4.83
N PRO A 115 0.08 -1.46 3.58
CA PRO A 115 0.44 -0.60 2.47
C PRO A 115 -0.77 0.22 2.00
N TYR A 116 -0.51 1.42 1.49
CA TYR A 116 -1.57 2.27 0.95
C TYR A 116 -1.02 3.32 0.00
N ILE A 117 -1.89 3.86 -0.82
CA ILE A 117 -1.59 5.03 -1.64
C ILE A 117 -2.28 6.26 -1.09
N ILE A 118 -1.66 7.43 -1.30
CA ILE A 118 -2.23 8.73 -0.97
C ILE A 118 -2.42 9.49 -2.27
N VAL A 119 -3.67 9.79 -2.59
CA VAL A 119 -4.02 10.49 -3.84
C VAL A 119 -3.64 11.96 -3.72
N LYS A 120 -2.88 12.49 -4.68
CA LYS A 120 -2.42 13.89 -4.71
C LYS A 120 -1.68 14.28 -3.43
N TYR A 121 -0.73 13.47 -3.02
CA TYR A 121 -0.01 13.65 -1.78
C TYR A 121 0.63 15.05 -1.64
N ALA A 122 0.42 15.66 -0.48
CA ALA A 122 1.17 16.80 0.01
C ALA A 122 1.62 16.54 1.46
N ALA A 123 2.85 16.95 1.78
CA ALA A 123 3.43 16.70 3.10
C ALA A 123 2.60 17.37 4.21
N GLY A 124 2.22 16.59 5.23
CA GLY A 124 1.42 17.08 6.37
C GLY A 124 -0.06 17.30 6.06
N GLN A 125 -0.53 16.92 4.88
CA GLN A 125 -1.93 17.05 4.50
C GLN A 125 -2.82 16.17 5.37
N GLN A 126 -3.79 16.80 6.02
CA GLN A 126 -4.92 16.13 6.70
C GLN A 126 -6.14 16.06 5.76
N ASN A 127 -7.11 15.23 6.11
CA ASN A 127 -8.31 14.99 5.29
C ASN A 127 -7.95 14.59 3.85
N ARG A 128 -6.99 13.69 3.72
CA ARG A 128 -6.47 13.21 2.44
C ARG A 128 -7.17 11.92 2.00
N THR A 129 -7.26 11.71 0.71
CA THR A 129 -7.75 10.45 0.16
C THR A 129 -6.67 9.39 0.27
N GLU A 130 -6.94 8.36 1.05
CA GLU A 130 -6.08 7.16 1.18
C GLU A 130 -6.80 5.95 0.59
N VAL A 131 -6.06 5.06 -0.04
CA VAL A 131 -6.56 3.76 -0.51
C VAL A 131 -5.68 2.67 0.06
N HIS A 132 -6.24 1.90 0.99
CA HIS A 132 -5.62 0.76 1.63
C HIS A 132 -6.13 -0.55 1.03
N LEU A 133 -5.53 -1.66 1.42
CA LEU A 133 -6.09 -2.98 1.17
C LEU A 133 -7.41 -3.14 1.92
N PRO A 134 -8.34 -3.96 1.44
CA PRO A 134 -9.60 -4.23 2.14
C PRO A 134 -9.37 -4.69 3.58
N LYS A 135 -10.26 -4.32 4.48
CA LYS A 135 -10.23 -4.60 5.92
C LYS A 135 -9.15 -3.83 6.72
N TYR A 136 -8.26 -3.09 6.06
CA TYR A 136 -7.31 -2.24 6.78
C TYR A 136 -7.94 -0.90 7.12
N SER A 137 -7.65 -0.43 8.32
CA SER A 137 -8.11 0.88 8.75
C SER A 137 -7.27 1.98 8.10
N PRO A 138 -7.92 3.09 7.70
CA PRO A 138 -7.21 4.27 7.26
C PRO A 138 -6.42 4.91 8.40
N THR A 139 -5.49 5.80 8.04
CA THR A 139 -4.75 6.57 9.04
C THR A 139 -5.61 7.66 9.68
N SER A 140 -5.07 8.32 10.72
CA SER A 140 -5.72 9.49 11.35
C SER A 140 -5.88 10.67 10.41
N TYR A 141 -5.12 10.72 9.31
CA TYR A 141 -5.16 11.80 8.31
C TYR A 141 -6.12 11.53 7.15
N ALA A 142 -6.69 10.34 7.07
CA ALA A 142 -7.62 10.01 6.00
C ALA A 142 -8.94 10.80 6.08
N ASP A 143 -9.49 11.17 4.94
CA ASP A 143 -10.85 11.68 4.83
C ASP A 143 -11.85 10.55 5.09
N LYS A 144 -12.42 10.57 6.28
CA LYS A 144 -13.36 9.52 6.74
C LYS A 144 -14.67 9.49 5.97
N SER A 145 -15.01 10.54 5.23
CA SER A 145 -16.23 10.58 4.42
C SER A 145 -16.17 9.66 3.20
N LEU A 146 -14.96 9.28 2.77
CA LEU A 146 -14.73 8.51 1.54
C LEU A 146 -14.60 7.00 1.75
N ILE A 147 -14.45 6.53 3.00
CA ILE A 147 -14.02 5.17 3.30
C ILE A 147 -15.12 4.23 3.84
N GLY A 148 -16.37 4.66 3.82
CA GLY A 148 -17.46 3.88 4.37
C GLY A 148 -17.49 3.85 5.91
N SER A 149 -18.42 3.11 6.48
CA SER A 149 -18.54 2.92 7.92
C SER A 149 -17.83 1.64 8.39
N SER A 150 -17.68 1.47 9.70
CA SER A 150 -17.13 0.23 10.28
C SER A 150 -18.00 -1.01 10.01
N LYS A 151 -19.22 -0.84 9.52
CA LYS A 151 -20.12 -1.91 9.09
C LYS A 151 -19.87 -2.33 7.64
N ASP A 152 -19.28 -1.43 6.84
CA ASP A 152 -18.90 -1.71 5.47
C ASP A 152 -17.42 -2.13 5.50
N VAL A 153 -17.04 -3.07 4.66
CA VAL A 153 -15.63 -3.39 4.50
C VAL A 153 -14.97 -2.20 3.80
N TYR A 154 -13.95 -1.62 4.43
CA TYR A 154 -13.22 -0.49 3.86
C TYR A 154 -12.64 -0.83 2.49
N TYR A 155 -12.58 0.16 1.61
CA TYR A 155 -11.90 0.08 0.31
C TYR A 155 -12.45 -0.99 -0.64
N ILE A 156 -13.75 -1.20 -0.61
CA ILE A 156 -14.47 -2.04 -1.56
C ILE A 156 -15.48 -1.20 -2.32
N ASP A 157 -15.59 -1.45 -3.63
CA ASP A 157 -16.62 -0.86 -4.48
C ASP A 157 -18.01 -1.37 -4.05
N ARG A 158 -18.92 -0.44 -3.80
CA ARG A 158 -20.29 -0.73 -3.34
C ARG A 158 -21.12 -1.50 -4.36
N ASP A 159 -20.84 -1.29 -5.65
CA ASP A 159 -21.66 -1.82 -6.74
C ASP A 159 -21.22 -3.23 -7.21
N GLY A 160 -20.06 -3.73 -6.77
CA GLY A 160 -19.53 -4.95 -7.34
C GLY A 160 -18.63 -5.79 -6.43
N ALA A 161 -18.47 -5.43 -5.16
CA ALA A 161 -17.57 -6.12 -4.22
C ALA A 161 -16.09 -6.19 -4.69
N TYR A 162 -15.67 -5.27 -5.58
CA TYR A 162 -14.28 -5.20 -6.03
C TYR A 162 -13.43 -4.38 -5.05
N PRO A 163 -12.27 -4.88 -4.62
CA PRO A 163 -11.34 -4.10 -3.81
C PRO A 163 -10.73 -2.96 -4.62
N PHE A 164 -10.41 -1.84 -3.97
CA PHE A 164 -9.68 -0.74 -4.59
C PHE A 164 -8.18 -1.01 -4.69
N ALA A 165 -7.66 -1.91 -3.88
CA ALA A 165 -6.28 -2.36 -3.91
C ALA A 165 -6.19 -3.84 -3.58
N ILE A 166 -5.17 -4.51 -4.11
CA ILE A 166 -4.91 -5.93 -3.88
C ILE A 166 -3.44 -6.13 -3.52
N ASP A 167 -3.18 -7.17 -2.74
CA ASP A 167 -1.84 -7.67 -2.47
C ASP A 167 -1.81 -9.14 -2.92
N ILE A 168 -0.92 -9.46 -3.85
CA ILE A 168 -0.84 -10.78 -4.46
C ILE A 168 0.60 -11.30 -4.44
N PRO A 169 0.82 -12.59 -4.19
CA PRO A 169 2.14 -13.21 -4.18
C PRO A 169 2.63 -13.46 -5.63
N MET A 170 2.68 -12.41 -6.43
CA MET A 170 3.01 -12.48 -7.84
C MET A 170 4.00 -11.38 -8.20
N LEU A 171 5.10 -11.73 -8.84
CA LEU A 171 6.01 -10.79 -9.48
C LEU A 171 5.59 -10.56 -10.93
N ASN A 172 5.94 -9.40 -11.47
CA ASN A 172 5.65 -9.03 -12.85
C ASN A 172 4.14 -9.05 -13.17
N PHE A 173 3.31 -8.53 -12.26
CA PHE A 173 1.91 -8.34 -12.56
C PHE A 173 1.74 -7.44 -13.80
N ILE A 174 1.00 -7.91 -14.79
CA ILE A 174 0.75 -7.17 -16.02
C ILE A 174 -0.51 -6.32 -15.82
N PRO A 175 -0.40 -4.99 -15.76
CA PRO A 175 -1.57 -4.14 -15.61
C PRO A 175 -2.45 -4.22 -16.86
N VAL A 176 -3.76 -4.25 -16.64
CA VAL A 176 -4.71 -4.16 -17.76
C VAL A 176 -4.65 -2.78 -18.40
N THR A 177 -4.95 -2.70 -19.69
CA THR A 177 -5.01 -1.44 -20.40
C THR A 177 -6.25 -0.64 -20.00
N GLU A 178 -6.26 0.68 -20.30
CA GLU A 178 -7.40 1.56 -20.03
C GLU A 178 -8.70 1.13 -20.74
N THR A 179 -8.62 0.26 -21.73
CA THR A 179 -9.75 -0.23 -22.52
C THR A 179 -10.31 -1.57 -22.01
N HIS A 180 -9.61 -2.26 -21.10
CA HIS A 180 -10.02 -3.57 -20.60
C HIS A 180 -10.31 -3.52 -19.10
N ASN A 181 -11.22 -4.37 -18.65
CA ASN A 181 -11.42 -4.65 -17.22
C ASN A 181 -10.50 -5.75 -16.74
N ILE A 182 -10.20 -5.77 -15.44
CA ILE A 182 -9.35 -6.80 -14.85
C ILE A 182 -9.88 -8.22 -15.10
N ASP A 183 -11.20 -8.41 -15.10
CA ASP A 183 -11.84 -9.71 -15.36
C ASP A 183 -11.60 -10.23 -16.79
N THR A 184 -11.27 -9.36 -17.73
CA THR A 184 -10.97 -9.75 -19.11
C THR A 184 -9.61 -10.45 -19.21
N GLU A 185 -8.62 -9.88 -18.51
CA GLU A 185 -7.25 -10.44 -18.47
C GLU A 185 -7.11 -11.56 -17.43
N TYR A 186 -7.86 -11.43 -16.33
CA TYR A 186 -7.86 -12.37 -15.21
C TYR A 186 -9.28 -12.89 -14.94
N PRO A 187 -9.79 -13.88 -15.69
CA PRO A 187 -11.20 -14.30 -15.64
C PRO A 187 -11.69 -14.76 -14.27
N TYR A 188 -10.78 -15.21 -13.40
CA TYR A 188 -11.11 -15.67 -12.05
C TYR A 188 -10.93 -14.59 -10.98
N PHE A 189 -10.59 -13.34 -11.38
CA PHE A 189 -10.31 -12.26 -10.43
C PHE A 189 -11.50 -12.00 -9.50
N LYS A 190 -12.73 -11.99 -10.04
CA LYS A 190 -13.94 -11.78 -9.23
C LYS A 190 -14.11 -12.88 -8.17
N ASN A 191 -13.94 -14.14 -8.55
CA ASN A 191 -14.06 -15.26 -7.62
C ASN A 191 -13.01 -15.17 -6.51
N TRP A 192 -11.79 -14.81 -6.86
CA TRP A 192 -10.73 -14.57 -5.89
C TRP A 192 -11.04 -13.40 -4.97
N ALA A 193 -11.51 -12.28 -5.50
CA ALA A 193 -11.90 -11.11 -4.71
C ALA A 193 -13.05 -11.43 -3.75
N ASP A 194 -14.07 -12.16 -4.19
CA ASP A 194 -15.21 -12.58 -3.38
C ASP A 194 -14.79 -13.54 -2.23
N SER A 195 -13.75 -14.34 -2.43
CA SER A 195 -13.20 -15.24 -1.41
C SER A 195 -12.17 -14.58 -0.48
N TRP A 196 -11.74 -13.36 -0.80
CA TRP A 196 -10.68 -12.61 -0.11
C TRP A 196 -9.27 -13.23 -0.22
N GLY A 197 -9.02 -13.93 -1.30
CA GLY A 197 -7.75 -14.60 -1.60
C GLY A 197 -7.72 -16.09 -1.30
#